data_5f92454192a3a09f6e4f6010dd09f36a
#
_entry.id   5f92454192a3a09f6e4f6010dd09f36a
#
_cell.length_a   1.000
_cell.length_b   1.000
_cell.length_c   1.000
_cell.angle_alpha   90.00
_cell.angle_beta   90.00
_cell.angle_gamma   90.00
#
_symmetry.space_group_name_H-M   'P 1'
#
loop_
_entity.id
_entity.type
_entity.pdbx_description
1 polymer ?
#
loop_
_entity_poly.entity_id
_entity_poly.type
_entity_poly.pdbx_seq_one_letter_code
_entity_poly.pdbx_strand_id
1 'polypeptide(L)'
;MAPSRYFDRRGFLRVAGASAAAAVSAGLIGACGEPLRDPEVPPLPDGLPPLDGRATSEFVPTDKATWRVQGNPLVAPTGDGPLAGLRVAVTDLYAVEGQQIGAGSGRRLADVPVETATAAAVARLLDSGAGVVGLAQTDDFGYGHSGVNLQFGTPANPEAGDRLPGGATSGAASAVAQGTADIGLGIDTTGSVRIPASYQGLFGFAPSRGAVSTEGLLPLSPTFDTPAWVCADLATLVAVSETLLPLRDEREFAAALSSDGINAVAEAGALRVVRDALSAWETSSLPRLTWTDTDIGQLPDWSEAVADVQGYEAWRLHGEWVAQALPSLSNEPRRNFVEAQRIWDSTYTRKMTLLAEASKTITTYIGDSVLVLPATSSPAPKRTGDPSGDRFRNTMRATGMLTCLATISGLPNATVPLRTGDGVPFGLCLVGPFGRDRDLLTLLKDLGDAGVLD
;
A
#
# COMPACT_ATOMS: atom_id res chain seq x y z
N MET A 1 25.79 -23.08 6.92
CA MET A 1 25.70 -21.93 6.02
C MET A 1 24.89 -22.35 4.80
N ALA A 2 23.61 -22.05 4.78
CA ALA A 2 22.75 -22.25 3.62
C ALA A 2 22.39 -20.87 3.08
N PRO A 3 22.57 -20.57 1.78
CA PRO A 3 22.25 -19.27 1.23
C PRO A 3 20.72 -19.09 1.14
N SER A 4 20.24 -17.94 1.58
CA SER A 4 18.86 -17.51 1.39
C SER A 4 18.56 -17.47 -0.11
N ARG A 5 17.62 -18.29 -0.56
CA ARG A 5 17.19 -18.32 -1.96
C ARG A 5 16.14 -17.24 -2.17
N TYR A 6 16.56 -16.04 -2.49
CA TYR A 6 15.71 -15.08 -3.18
C TYR A 6 15.57 -15.53 -4.63
N PHE A 7 14.33 -15.75 -5.08
CA PHE A 7 14.08 -16.21 -6.43
C PHE A 7 14.12 -15.04 -7.42
N ASP A 8 15.04 -15.13 -8.40
CA ASP A 8 15.05 -14.30 -9.59
C ASP A 8 13.89 -14.72 -10.54
N ARG A 9 13.42 -13.78 -11.37
CA ARG A 9 12.37 -13.98 -12.38
C ARG A 9 12.55 -15.23 -13.24
N ARG A 10 13.77 -15.71 -13.46
CA ARG A 10 14.09 -16.93 -14.22
C ARG A 10 13.90 -18.21 -13.42
N GLY A 11 13.97 -18.16 -12.08
CA GLY A 11 13.70 -19.28 -11.19
C GLY A 11 12.21 -19.60 -11.12
N PHE A 12 11.34 -18.60 -11.13
CA PHE A 12 9.89 -18.76 -11.06
C PHE A 12 9.31 -19.56 -12.25
N LEU A 13 9.81 -19.31 -13.46
CA LEU A 13 9.37 -20.03 -14.67
C LEU A 13 9.87 -21.49 -14.76
N ARG A 14 10.89 -21.89 -13.98
CA ARG A 14 11.43 -23.26 -13.99
C ARG A 14 10.76 -24.21 -13.01
N VAL A 15 10.10 -23.69 -11.98
CA VAL A 15 9.37 -24.51 -10.97
C VAL A 15 7.97 -24.91 -11.45
N ALA A 16 7.39 -24.21 -12.41
CA ALA A 16 6.08 -24.51 -12.97
C ALA A 16 6.05 -25.79 -13.87
N GLY A 17 7.19 -26.43 -14.11
CA GLY A 17 7.32 -27.57 -15.03
C GLY A 17 7.47 -28.96 -14.41
N ALA A 18 7.50 -29.11 -13.12
CA ALA A 18 7.73 -30.43 -12.52
C ALA A 18 6.97 -30.60 -11.20
N SER A 19 5.74 -31.03 -11.26
CA SER A 19 5.10 -31.82 -10.19
C SER A 19 3.86 -32.52 -10.72
N ALA A 20 4.04 -33.76 -11.10
CA ALA A 20 2.93 -34.70 -11.32
C ALA A 20 2.48 -35.28 -9.98
N ALA A 21 1.15 -35.33 -9.82
CA ALA A 21 0.32 -36.27 -9.10
C ALA A 21 0.81 -36.86 -7.77
N ALA A 22 0.13 -36.50 -6.69
CA ALA A 22 -0.24 -37.45 -5.65
C ALA A 22 -1.67 -37.13 -5.21
N ALA A 23 -2.58 -38.04 -5.53
CA ALA A 23 -3.96 -38.04 -5.08
C ALA A 23 -4.01 -38.33 -3.58
N VAL A 24 -4.72 -37.52 -2.82
CA VAL A 24 -5.34 -37.95 -1.56
C VAL A 24 -6.84 -37.63 -1.68
N SER A 25 -7.59 -38.67 -1.89
CA SER A 25 -9.04 -38.67 -1.87
C SER A 25 -9.59 -38.80 -0.45
N ALA A 26 -10.76 -38.22 -0.29
CA ALA A 26 -11.82 -38.53 0.63
C ALA A 26 -11.92 -37.76 1.95
N GLY A 27 -13.05 -37.09 2.04
CA GLY A 27 -13.84 -37.00 3.26
C GLY A 27 -13.95 -35.60 3.86
N LEU A 28 -14.94 -34.85 3.40
CA LEU A 28 -15.79 -34.02 4.26
C LEU A 28 -16.84 -33.29 3.40
N ILE A 29 -17.87 -34.03 3.04
CA ILE A 29 -19.15 -33.41 2.66
C ILE A 29 -19.98 -33.34 3.94
N GLY A 30 -20.44 -32.17 4.30
CA GLY A 30 -21.53 -32.00 5.23
C GLY A 30 -21.26 -31.06 6.38
N ALA A 31 -21.58 -29.80 6.21
CA ALA A 31 -22.27 -28.97 7.19
C ALA A 31 -22.56 -27.59 6.56
N CYS A 32 -23.79 -27.40 6.12
CA CYS A 32 -24.34 -26.05 5.88
C CYS A 32 -24.53 -25.34 7.22
N GLY A 33 -24.02 -24.12 7.31
CA GLY A 33 -24.68 -23.02 8.04
C GLY A 33 -24.56 -22.98 9.54
N GLU A 34 -23.40 -22.62 10.09
CA GLU A 34 -23.35 -21.72 11.24
C GLU A 34 -22.42 -20.56 10.89
N PRO A 35 -22.78 -19.28 11.24
CA PRO A 35 -21.83 -18.18 11.13
C PRO A 35 -20.64 -18.50 12.05
N LEU A 36 -19.42 -18.43 11.48
CA LEU A 36 -18.19 -18.57 12.27
C LEU A 36 -18.27 -17.55 13.44
N ARG A 37 -18.43 -18.06 14.65
CA ARG A 37 -18.26 -17.25 15.87
C ARG A 37 -16.81 -16.76 15.84
N ASP A 38 -16.62 -15.47 16.14
CA ASP A 38 -15.27 -14.92 16.32
C ASP A 38 -14.55 -15.79 17.36
N PRO A 39 -13.42 -16.44 16.99
CA PRO A 39 -12.62 -17.10 18.00
C PRO A 39 -12.05 -16.03 18.95
N GLU A 40 -12.15 -16.28 20.26
CA GLU A 40 -11.45 -15.47 21.24
C GLU A 40 -9.96 -15.39 20.84
N VAL A 41 -9.46 -14.15 20.67
CA VAL A 41 -8.05 -13.92 20.35
C VAL A 41 -7.24 -14.41 21.55
N PRO A 42 -6.35 -15.40 21.40
CA PRO A 42 -5.52 -15.81 22.52
C PRO A 42 -4.66 -14.64 22.98
N PRO A 43 -4.49 -14.45 24.29
CA PRO A 43 -3.65 -13.40 24.84
C PRO A 43 -2.22 -13.55 24.25
N LEU A 44 -1.59 -12.41 23.97
CA LEU A 44 -0.17 -12.39 23.58
C LEU A 44 0.64 -13.13 24.65
N PRO A 45 1.61 -13.98 24.26
CA PRO A 45 2.51 -14.59 25.22
C PRO A 45 3.17 -13.49 26.06
N ASP A 46 3.11 -13.61 27.37
CA ASP A 46 3.75 -12.70 28.30
C ASP A 46 5.26 -12.71 28.04
N GLY A 47 5.78 -11.53 27.65
CA GLY A 47 7.20 -11.31 27.46
C GLY A 47 7.72 -11.74 26.08
N LEU A 48 7.83 -10.77 25.16
CA LEU A 48 8.77 -10.90 24.06
C LEU A 48 10.18 -11.11 24.67
N PRO A 49 11.00 -12.03 24.14
CA PRO A 49 12.33 -12.25 24.68
C PRO A 49 13.13 -10.94 24.60
N PRO A 50 13.94 -10.61 25.63
CA PRO A 50 14.81 -9.46 25.58
C PRO A 50 15.76 -9.61 24.39
N LEU A 51 15.85 -8.57 23.56
CA LEU A 51 16.79 -8.51 22.45
C LEU A 51 18.22 -8.51 23.03
N ASP A 52 19.01 -9.53 22.67
CA ASP A 52 20.38 -9.66 23.16
C ASP A 52 21.27 -8.51 22.70
N GLY A 53 21.59 -7.63 23.65
CA GLY A 53 22.93 -7.07 23.87
C GLY A 53 23.53 -6.14 22.81
N ARG A 54 22.80 -5.46 21.91
CA ARG A 54 23.33 -4.28 21.22
C ARG A 54 22.61 -3.04 21.72
N ALA A 55 23.38 -2.10 22.28
CA ALA A 55 22.87 -0.81 22.75
C ALA A 55 22.41 0.05 21.56
N THR A 56 21.23 -0.24 21.06
CA THR A 56 20.45 0.66 20.23
C THR A 56 19.62 1.52 21.18
N SER A 57 19.29 2.74 20.78
CA SER A 57 18.41 3.62 21.53
C SER A 57 16.94 3.16 21.49
N GLU A 58 16.72 1.85 21.40
CA GLU A 58 15.39 1.24 21.32
C GLU A 58 14.60 1.47 22.60
N PHE A 59 13.33 1.82 22.45
CA PHE A 59 12.38 1.84 23.57
C PHE A 59 11.06 1.22 23.14
N VAL A 60 10.34 0.66 24.10
CA VAL A 60 9.00 0.15 23.86
C VAL A 60 8.05 1.34 23.67
N PRO A 61 7.39 1.47 22.50
CA PRO A 61 6.52 2.59 22.24
C PRO A 61 5.30 2.58 23.14
N THR A 62 4.86 3.77 23.56
CA THR A 62 3.60 3.93 24.28
C THR A 62 2.40 3.76 23.32
N ASP A 63 2.55 4.17 22.07
CA ASP A 63 1.56 3.94 20.99
C ASP A 63 1.92 2.68 20.19
N LYS A 64 1.51 1.53 20.71
CA LYS A 64 1.71 0.22 20.05
C LYS A 64 0.87 0.02 18.81
N ALA A 65 -0.16 0.81 18.60
CA ALA A 65 -0.99 0.74 17.41
C ALA A 65 -0.27 1.34 16.19
N THR A 66 0.53 2.38 16.41
CA THR A 66 1.33 3.01 15.36
C THR A 66 2.70 2.35 15.20
N TRP A 67 3.36 1.98 16.33
CA TRP A 67 4.74 1.56 16.33
C TRP A 67 4.94 0.14 16.87
N ARG A 68 5.72 -0.67 16.17
CA ARG A 68 6.25 -1.93 16.68
C ARG A 68 7.46 -1.68 17.59
N VAL A 69 8.37 -0.86 17.13
CA VAL A 69 9.59 -0.45 17.86
C VAL A 69 9.97 0.96 17.46
N GLN A 70 10.48 1.72 18.39
CA GLN A 70 10.97 3.08 18.17
C GLN A 70 12.37 3.28 18.71
N GLY A 71 13.07 4.30 18.22
CA GLY A 71 14.34 4.81 18.72
C GLY A 71 14.46 6.31 18.46
N ASN A 72 15.55 6.93 18.91
CA ASN A 72 15.79 8.36 18.70
C ASN A 72 17.22 8.63 18.19
N PRO A 73 17.53 8.31 16.91
CA PRO A 73 16.82 7.43 16.01
C PRO A 73 16.96 5.95 16.36
N LEU A 74 16.14 5.07 15.78
CA LEU A 74 16.30 3.61 15.82
C LEU A 74 17.52 3.18 14.97
N VAL A 75 17.63 3.78 13.77
CA VAL A 75 18.81 3.64 12.91
C VAL A 75 19.25 5.04 12.49
N ALA A 76 20.51 5.36 12.82
CA ALA A 76 21.09 6.63 12.44
C ALA A 76 21.32 6.73 10.91
N PRO A 77 21.33 7.95 10.34
CA PRO A 77 21.78 8.15 8.97
C PRO A 77 23.17 7.55 8.73
N THR A 78 23.40 7.04 7.53
CA THR A 78 24.71 6.53 7.10
C THR A 78 25.49 7.52 6.26
N GLY A 79 24.81 8.56 5.76
CA GLY A 79 25.40 9.66 4.99
C GLY A 79 24.76 11.00 5.27
N ASP A 80 25.25 12.02 4.59
CA ASP A 80 24.67 13.35 4.53
C ASP A 80 24.07 13.59 3.15
N GLY A 81 22.92 14.27 3.09
CA GLY A 81 22.27 14.47 1.80
C GLY A 81 20.98 15.31 1.89
N PRO A 82 20.18 15.29 0.82
CA PRO A 82 18.98 16.13 0.72
C PRO A 82 17.90 15.81 1.75
N LEU A 83 17.99 14.68 2.44
CA LEU A 83 17.04 14.25 3.46
C LEU A 83 17.60 14.42 4.89
N ALA A 84 18.69 15.17 5.06
CA ALA A 84 19.32 15.36 6.35
C ALA A 84 18.34 15.93 7.40
N GLY A 85 18.25 15.24 8.54
CA GLY A 85 17.37 15.60 9.65
C GLY A 85 15.94 15.09 9.53
N LEU A 86 15.52 14.49 8.40
CA LEU A 86 14.19 13.92 8.25
C LEU A 86 14.09 12.56 8.93
N ARG A 87 12.91 12.30 9.50
CA ARG A 87 12.57 11.13 10.28
C ARG A 87 11.72 10.15 9.46
N VAL A 88 12.16 8.91 9.37
CA VAL A 88 11.47 7.86 8.59
C VAL A 88 10.75 6.89 9.53
N ALA A 89 9.45 6.70 9.31
CA ALA A 89 8.67 5.58 9.78
C ALA A 89 8.68 4.49 8.70
N VAL A 90 9.31 3.36 8.97
CA VAL A 90 9.39 2.24 8.02
C VAL A 90 8.29 1.23 8.36
N THR A 91 7.42 0.90 7.42
CA THR A 91 6.42 -0.16 7.61
C THR A 91 7.11 -1.49 7.91
N ASP A 92 6.62 -2.24 8.89
CA ASP A 92 7.18 -3.51 9.39
C ASP A 92 7.07 -4.67 8.38
N LEU A 93 7.40 -4.36 7.13
CA LEU A 93 7.51 -5.27 5.98
C LEU A 93 8.87 -5.15 5.28
N TYR A 94 9.73 -4.24 5.75
CA TYR A 94 11.07 -4.05 5.24
C TYR A 94 12.11 -4.62 6.20
N ALA A 95 13.12 -5.29 5.65
CA ALA A 95 14.30 -5.66 6.40
C ALA A 95 15.04 -4.41 6.88
N VAL A 96 15.36 -4.38 8.15
CA VAL A 96 16.28 -3.43 8.78
C VAL A 96 17.27 -4.24 9.58
N GLU A 97 18.55 -4.07 9.32
CA GLU A 97 19.61 -4.84 9.99
C GLU A 97 19.48 -4.75 11.52
N GLY A 98 19.53 -5.91 12.19
CA GLY A 98 19.35 -6.00 13.63
C GLY A 98 17.89 -6.11 14.09
N GLN A 99 16.92 -5.96 13.20
CA GLN A 99 15.48 -6.06 13.48
C GLN A 99 14.87 -7.30 12.82
N GLN A 100 13.70 -7.72 13.29
CA GLN A 100 12.87 -8.75 12.66
C GLN A 100 11.79 -8.09 11.83
N ILE A 101 11.24 -8.78 10.82
CA ILE A 101 10.04 -8.36 10.09
C ILE A 101 8.82 -9.03 10.74
N GLY A 102 8.07 -8.29 11.53
CA GLY A 102 6.88 -8.80 12.22
C GLY A 102 5.66 -8.92 11.33
N ALA A 103 5.59 -8.11 10.27
CA ALA A 103 4.47 -8.07 9.33
C ALA A 103 3.10 -7.93 10.01
N GLY A 104 3.00 -7.06 11.02
CA GLY A 104 1.77 -6.85 11.79
C GLY A 104 1.37 -8.02 12.71
N SER A 105 2.21 -9.05 12.88
CA SER A 105 1.89 -10.23 13.66
C SER A 105 2.93 -10.50 14.76
N GLY A 106 2.51 -10.41 16.02
CA GLY A 106 3.36 -10.75 17.17
C GLY A 106 3.76 -12.23 17.20
N ARG A 107 2.89 -13.12 16.69
CA ARG A 107 3.22 -14.54 16.56
C ARG A 107 4.37 -14.74 15.56
N ARG A 108 4.36 -14.00 14.45
CA ARG A 108 5.41 -14.10 13.44
C ARG A 108 6.78 -13.67 14.01
N LEU A 109 6.81 -12.65 14.84
CA LEU A 109 8.06 -12.20 15.51
C LEU A 109 8.76 -13.32 16.29
N ALA A 110 8.01 -14.25 16.87
CA ALA A 110 8.59 -15.39 17.58
C ALA A 110 9.22 -16.45 16.64
N ASP A 111 8.81 -16.48 15.37
CA ASP A 111 9.17 -17.53 14.41
C ASP A 111 10.26 -17.10 13.42
N VAL A 112 10.55 -15.78 13.30
CA VAL A 112 11.44 -15.27 12.24
C VAL A 112 12.81 -14.83 12.81
N PRO A 113 13.87 -14.99 12.01
CA PRO A 113 15.21 -14.54 12.41
C PRO A 113 15.29 -12.99 12.37
N VAL A 114 16.32 -12.48 13.05
CA VAL A 114 16.76 -11.09 12.91
C VAL A 114 17.37 -10.89 11.53
N GLU A 115 17.04 -9.80 10.87
CA GLU A 115 17.57 -9.44 9.56
C GLU A 115 19.05 -9.04 9.67
N THR A 116 19.85 -9.50 8.72
CA THR A 116 21.31 -9.25 8.65
C THR A 116 21.71 -8.19 7.65
N ALA A 117 20.73 -7.60 6.96
CA ALA A 117 20.91 -6.53 5.99
C ALA A 117 19.69 -5.61 5.98
N THR A 118 19.91 -4.36 5.60
CA THR A 118 18.85 -3.38 5.44
C THR A 118 18.33 -3.37 4.00
N ALA A 119 17.02 -3.29 3.83
CA ALA A 119 16.35 -3.21 2.54
C ALA A 119 16.85 -2.03 1.70
N ALA A 120 16.98 -2.23 0.39
CA ALA A 120 17.59 -1.25 -0.52
C ALA A 120 16.93 0.13 -0.46
N ALA A 121 15.59 0.20 -0.39
CA ALA A 121 14.88 1.47 -0.28
C ALA A 121 15.18 2.20 1.05
N VAL A 122 15.26 1.45 2.16
CA VAL A 122 15.61 2.01 3.48
C VAL A 122 17.06 2.49 3.50
N ALA A 123 18.00 1.68 3.00
CA ALA A 123 19.42 2.04 2.91
C ALA A 123 19.62 3.34 2.11
N ARG A 124 18.90 3.49 1.00
CA ARG A 124 18.97 4.72 0.19
C ARG A 124 18.52 5.97 0.95
N LEU A 125 17.48 5.87 1.79
CA LEU A 125 17.04 6.97 2.65
C LEU A 125 18.08 7.31 3.71
N LEU A 126 18.67 6.30 4.35
CA LEU A 126 19.74 6.48 5.35
C LEU A 126 20.98 7.13 4.73
N ASP A 127 21.41 6.68 3.55
CA ASP A 127 22.56 7.24 2.81
C ASP A 127 22.33 8.69 2.39
N SER A 128 21.07 9.11 2.27
CA SER A 128 20.68 10.47 1.91
C SER A 128 20.43 11.38 3.12
N GLY A 129 20.76 10.92 4.32
CA GLY A 129 20.75 11.73 5.55
C GLY A 129 19.50 11.59 6.41
N ALA A 130 18.49 10.81 6.00
CA ALA A 130 17.32 10.55 6.83
C ALA A 130 17.62 9.50 7.91
N GLY A 131 17.00 9.64 9.09
CA GLY A 131 17.10 8.67 10.19
C GLY A 131 15.82 7.84 10.33
N VAL A 132 15.94 6.53 10.50
CA VAL A 132 14.78 5.68 10.84
C VAL A 132 14.45 5.87 12.32
N VAL A 133 13.25 6.39 12.63
CA VAL A 133 12.79 6.60 14.02
C VAL A 133 11.99 5.42 14.55
N GLY A 134 11.56 4.50 13.69
CA GLY A 134 10.88 3.29 14.13
C GLY A 134 10.37 2.43 13.00
N LEU A 135 9.98 1.20 13.36
CA LEU A 135 9.23 0.29 12.50
C LEU A 135 7.75 0.42 12.86
N ALA A 136 6.96 0.77 11.86
CA ALA A 136 5.55 1.08 12.04
C ALA A 136 4.67 -0.14 11.79
N GLN A 137 3.58 -0.25 12.54
CA GLN A 137 2.59 -1.31 12.39
C GLN A 137 1.92 -1.29 11.01
N THR A 138 1.43 -2.45 10.63
CA THR A 138 0.73 -2.70 9.37
C THR A 138 -0.42 -3.69 9.60
N ASP A 139 -1.34 -3.80 8.68
CA ASP A 139 -2.27 -4.93 8.61
C ASP A 139 -1.45 -6.22 8.45
N ASP A 140 -1.92 -7.36 9.02
CA ASP A 140 -1.15 -8.60 8.97
C ASP A 140 -0.71 -8.93 7.53
N PHE A 141 0.59 -9.11 7.33
CA PHE A 141 1.28 -9.33 6.04
C PHE A 141 1.11 -8.19 5.01
N GLY A 142 0.63 -7.03 5.41
CA GLY A 142 0.24 -5.99 4.46
C GLY A 142 -1.02 -6.33 3.67
N TYR A 143 -1.79 -7.34 4.08
CA TYR A 143 -2.92 -7.89 3.34
C TYR A 143 -4.29 -7.39 3.84
N GLY A 144 -4.40 -6.09 4.01
CA GLY A 144 -5.62 -5.38 4.39
C GLY A 144 -5.60 -3.93 3.93
N HIS A 145 -6.72 -3.24 4.11
CA HIS A 145 -6.88 -1.83 3.75
C HIS A 145 -7.53 -1.00 4.87
N SER A 146 -7.88 -1.64 5.98
CA SER A 146 -8.55 -0.95 7.10
C SER A 146 -7.58 -0.25 8.05
N GLY A 147 -6.38 -0.76 8.19
CA GLY A 147 -5.44 -0.38 9.24
C GLY A 147 -5.83 -0.94 10.62
N VAL A 148 -6.73 -1.91 10.66
CA VAL A 148 -7.16 -2.55 11.93
C VAL A 148 -6.32 -3.78 12.21
N ASN A 149 -5.60 -3.75 13.33
CA ASN A 149 -4.82 -4.87 13.80
C ASN A 149 -5.36 -5.32 15.16
N LEU A 150 -5.79 -6.58 15.28
CA LEU A 150 -6.39 -7.11 16.50
C LEU A 150 -5.40 -7.24 17.65
N GLN A 151 -4.12 -7.42 17.37
CA GLN A 151 -3.08 -7.61 18.39
C GLN A 151 -2.53 -6.30 18.93
N PHE A 152 -2.39 -5.29 18.05
CA PHE A 152 -1.70 -4.05 18.38
C PHE A 152 -2.64 -2.84 18.43
N GLY A 153 -3.85 -2.99 17.89
CA GLY A 153 -4.85 -1.93 17.82
C GLY A 153 -4.87 -1.24 16.46
N THR A 154 -5.65 -0.18 16.38
CA THR A 154 -5.82 0.62 15.16
C THR A 154 -5.08 1.94 15.33
N PRO A 155 -4.12 2.28 14.47
CA PRO A 155 -3.44 3.58 14.51
C PRO A 155 -4.43 4.74 14.47
N ALA A 156 -4.05 5.87 15.03
CA ALA A 156 -4.89 7.05 14.99
C ALA A 156 -5.01 7.60 13.57
N ASN A 157 -6.18 8.15 13.24
CA ASN A 157 -6.33 9.09 12.14
C ASN A 157 -6.51 10.47 12.77
N PRO A 158 -5.44 11.28 12.92
CA PRO A 158 -5.53 12.54 13.65
C PRO A 158 -6.40 13.59 12.96
N GLU A 159 -6.52 13.49 11.63
CA GLU A 159 -7.35 14.39 10.84
C GLU A 159 -8.85 14.05 10.87
N ALA A 160 -9.19 12.83 11.27
CA ALA A 160 -10.57 12.35 11.41
C ALA A 160 -10.63 11.24 12.48
N GLY A 161 -10.58 11.61 13.77
CA GLY A 161 -10.36 10.72 14.91
C GLY A 161 -11.42 9.62 15.11
N ASP A 162 -12.62 9.79 14.55
CA ASP A 162 -13.70 8.80 14.57
C ASP A 162 -13.67 7.83 13.36
N ARG A 163 -12.66 7.96 12.48
CA ARG A 163 -12.55 7.22 11.23
C ARG A 163 -11.32 6.32 11.19
N LEU A 164 -11.33 5.34 10.29
CA LEU A 164 -10.21 4.42 10.06
C LEU A 164 -9.00 5.16 9.45
N PRO A 165 -7.77 4.74 9.75
CA PRO A 165 -6.57 5.32 9.17
C PRO A 165 -6.34 4.90 7.71
N GLY A 166 -6.97 3.79 7.28
CA GLY A 166 -6.61 3.11 6.03
C GLY A 166 -5.33 2.28 6.17
N GLY A 167 -5.15 1.31 5.28
CA GLY A 167 -4.04 0.35 5.29
C GLY A 167 -3.61 -0.05 3.88
N ALA A 168 -2.57 -0.89 3.79
CA ALA A 168 -1.83 -1.53 4.89
C ALA A 168 -0.70 -0.67 5.49
N THR A 169 -0.31 0.45 4.89
CA THR A 169 0.72 1.37 5.42
C THR A 169 0.16 2.24 6.56
N SER A 170 -0.65 1.64 7.43
CA SER A 170 -1.47 2.33 8.43
C SER A 170 -0.66 3.04 9.51
N GLY A 171 0.32 2.35 10.11
CA GLY A 171 1.15 2.91 11.17
C GLY A 171 2.10 3.99 10.65
N ALA A 172 2.75 3.77 9.49
CA ALA A 172 3.67 4.76 8.92
C ALA A 172 2.93 6.03 8.48
N ALA A 173 1.75 5.89 7.86
CA ALA A 173 0.91 7.04 7.53
C ALA A 173 0.42 7.78 8.79
N SER A 174 0.00 7.05 9.82
CA SER A 174 -0.40 7.63 11.09
C SER A 174 0.75 8.36 11.79
N ALA A 175 1.97 7.81 11.73
CA ALA A 175 3.16 8.47 12.28
C ALA A 175 3.43 9.82 11.61
N VAL A 176 3.28 9.89 10.29
CA VAL A 176 3.41 11.13 9.53
C VAL A 176 2.28 12.12 9.87
N ALA A 177 1.04 11.66 9.84
CA ALA A 177 -0.11 12.51 10.18
C ALA A 177 -0.06 13.06 11.61
N GLN A 178 0.53 12.30 12.55
CA GLN A 178 0.78 12.75 13.93
C GLN A 178 2.01 13.64 14.09
N GLY A 179 2.81 13.89 13.05
CA GLY A 179 4.07 14.63 13.09
C GLY A 179 5.19 13.92 13.87
N THR A 180 5.08 12.62 14.11
CA THR A 180 6.12 11.81 14.77
C THR A 180 7.14 11.24 13.79
N ALA A 181 6.85 11.28 12.50
CA ALA A 181 7.76 11.06 11.38
C ALA A 181 7.47 12.06 10.26
N ASP A 182 8.43 12.27 9.36
CA ASP A 182 8.29 13.16 8.21
C ASP A 182 8.01 12.34 6.93
N ILE A 183 8.51 11.12 6.90
CA ILE A 183 8.41 10.18 5.79
C ILE A 183 7.82 8.87 6.31
N GLY A 184 6.74 8.40 5.69
CA GLY A 184 6.19 7.07 5.92
C GLY A 184 6.51 6.17 4.73
N LEU A 185 7.49 5.26 4.87
CA LEU A 185 7.83 4.29 3.83
C LEU A 185 6.90 3.08 3.93
N GLY A 186 6.18 2.80 2.86
CA GLY A 186 5.23 1.70 2.73
C GLY A 186 5.38 0.96 1.41
N ILE A 187 4.37 0.13 1.11
CA ILE A 187 4.28 -0.65 -0.12
C ILE A 187 2.89 -0.42 -0.69
N ASP A 188 2.82 -0.03 -1.96
CA ASP A 188 1.53 0.04 -2.67
C ASP A 188 1.38 -1.17 -3.59
N THR A 189 0.71 -2.21 -3.10
CA THR A 189 0.39 -3.42 -3.87
C THR A 189 -0.90 -3.21 -4.65
N THR A 190 -1.96 -2.77 -3.95
CA THR A 190 -3.30 -2.56 -4.55
C THR A 190 -3.97 -1.27 -4.05
N GLY A 191 -3.18 -0.30 -3.55
CA GLY A 191 -3.64 0.96 -2.99
C GLY A 191 -3.20 1.18 -1.55
N SER A 192 -2.28 0.35 -1.03
CA SER A 192 -1.91 0.36 0.39
C SER A 192 -1.13 1.60 0.85
N VAL A 193 -0.76 2.51 -0.04
CA VAL A 193 -0.25 3.86 0.25
C VAL A 193 -1.28 4.91 -0.13
N ARG A 194 -1.94 4.76 -1.27
CA ARG A 194 -2.99 5.69 -1.74
C ARG A 194 -4.15 5.84 -0.77
N ILE A 195 -4.64 4.71 -0.22
CA ILE A 195 -5.78 4.69 0.71
C ILE A 195 -5.45 5.43 2.01
N PRO A 196 -4.40 5.09 2.77
CA PRO A 196 -4.09 5.83 4.00
C PRO A 196 -3.68 7.29 3.73
N ALA A 197 -3.04 7.61 2.59
CA ALA A 197 -2.78 8.99 2.20
C ALA A 197 -4.09 9.78 2.02
N SER A 198 -5.06 9.22 1.27
CA SER A 198 -6.38 9.83 1.08
C SER A 198 -7.14 10.01 2.41
N TYR A 199 -7.10 9.00 3.30
CA TYR A 199 -7.87 9.00 4.54
C TYR A 199 -7.29 9.90 5.63
N GLN A 200 -6.00 10.18 5.58
CA GLN A 200 -5.30 10.96 6.60
C GLN A 200 -4.82 12.33 6.09
N GLY A 201 -5.22 12.75 4.89
CA GLY A 201 -4.87 14.06 4.35
C GLY A 201 -3.38 14.21 4.05
N LEU A 202 -2.74 13.17 3.55
CA LEU A 202 -1.32 13.14 3.23
C LEU A 202 -1.10 13.12 1.72
N PHE A 203 0.06 13.61 1.30
CA PHE A 203 0.59 13.31 -0.02
C PHE A 203 1.11 11.87 -0.04
N GLY A 204 0.78 11.11 -1.10
CA GLY A 204 1.27 9.77 -1.32
C GLY A 204 1.90 9.64 -2.70
N PHE A 205 2.95 8.82 -2.83
CA PHE A 205 3.58 8.53 -4.10
C PHE A 205 3.93 7.05 -4.23
N ALA A 206 3.45 6.43 -5.30
CA ALA A 206 3.86 5.09 -5.70
C ALA A 206 4.47 5.19 -7.10
N PRO A 207 5.75 4.82 -7.26
CA PRO A 207 6.44 4.97 -8.53
C PRO A 207 6.04 3.89 -9.54
N SER A 208 6.52 4.04 -10.78
CA SER A 208 6.50 2.98 -11.77
C SER A 208 7.09 1.71 -11.20
N ARG A 209 6.38 0.58 -11.37
CA ARG A 209 6.81 -0.70 -10.81
C ARG A 209 8.22 -1.05 -11.28
N GLY A 210 9.09 -1.33 -10.32
CA GLY A 210 10.50 -1.63 -10.55
C GLY A 210 11.41 -0.40 -10.68
N ALA A 211 10.88 0.85 -10.56
CA ALA A 211 11.71 2.04 -10.48
C ALA A 211 12.50 2.11 -9.17
N VAL A 212 11.92 1.59 -8.09
CA VAL A 212 12.57 1.42 -6.79
C VAL A 212 12.69 -0.07 -6.47
N SER A 213 13.85 -0.47 -5.94
CA SER A 213 14.15 -1.88 -5.64
C SER A 213 13.25 -2.43 -4.54
N THR A 214 12.78 -3.67 -4.71
CA THR A 214 12.05 -4.45 -3.70
C THR A 214 12.97 -5.37 -2.88
N GLU A 215 14.29 -5.23 -3.01
CA GLU A 215 15.25 -6.02 -2.24
C GLU A 215 15.11 -5.75 -0.74
N GLY A 216 14.99 -6.83 0.06
CA GLY A 216 14.77 -6.74 1.49
C GLY A 216 13.31 -6.47 1.89
N LEU A 217 12.36 -6.50 0.94
CA LEU A 217 10.94 -6.43 1.22
C LEU A 217 10.36 -7.82 1.48
N LEU A 218 9.50 -7.97 2.49
CA LEU A 218 8.65 -9.14 2.62
C LEU A 218 7.54 -9.06 1.57
N PRO A 219 7.55 -9.92 0.53
CA PRO A 219 6.59 -9.78 -0.56
C PRO A 219 5.20 -10.27 -0.15
N LEU A 220 4.16 -9.59 -0.64
CA LEU A 220 2.78 -10.06 -0.59
C LEU A 220 2.33 -10.55 -1.97
N SER A 221 2.57 -9.74 -2.99
CA SER A 221 2.27 -10.05 -4.39
C SER A 221 3.36 -9.48 -5.28
N PRO A 222 4.40 -10.28 -5.61
CA PRO A 222 5.52 -9.83 -6.44
C PRO A 222 5.11 -9.24 -7.79
N THR A 223 3.93 -9.61 -8.29
CA THR A 223 3.36 -9.02 -9.51
C THR A 223 3.00 -7.56 -9.32
N PHE A 224 2.64 -7.11 -8.10
CA PHE A 224 2.12 -5.77 -7.86
C PHE A 224 2.95 -4.95 -6.86
N ASP A 225 3.68 -5.59 -5.95
CA ASP A 225 4.40 -4.92 -4.87
C ASP A 225 5.31 -3.80 -5.40
N THR A 226 5.09 -2.59 -4.88
CA THR A 226 5.81 -1.39 -5.28
C THR A 226 6.17 -0.58 -4.04
N PRO A 227 7.47 -0.37 -3.71
CA PRO A 227 7.86 0.54 -2.65
C PRO A 227 7.28 1.92 -2.91
N ALA A 228 6.64 2.51 -1.88
CA ALA A 228 5.91 3.75 -2.00
C ALA A 228 5.97 4.51 -0.67
N TRP A 229 5.63 5.80 -0.65
CA TRP A 229 5.77 6.62 0.54
C TRP A 229 4.67 7.66 0.69
N VAL A 230 4.51 8.15 1.92
CA VAL A 230 3.63 9.26 2.27
C VAL A 230 4.42 10.35 3.00
N CYS A 231 4.02 11.60 2.79
CA CYS A 231 4.55 12.78 3.48
C CYS A 231 3.42 13.75 3.80
N ALA A 232 3.61 14.59 4.82
CA ALA A 232 2.62 15.58 5.20
C ALA A 232 2.61 16.80 4.25
N ASP A 233 3.73 17.08 3.61
CA ASP A 233 3.90 18.21 2.70
C ASP A 233 4.53 17.81 1.37
N LEU A 234 4.27 18.62 0.35
CA LEU A 234 4.74 18.37 -1.01
C LEU A 234 6.26 18.45 -1.15
N ALA A 235 6.90 19.37 -0.43
CA ALA A 235 8.35 19.58 -0.54
C ALA A 235 9.12 18.35 -0.05
N THR A 236 8.70 17.78 1.08
CA THR A 236 9.23 16.52 1.61
C THR A 236 8.96 15.35 0.65
N LEU A 237 7.73 15.24 0.10
CA LEU A 237 7.40 14.21 -0.88
C LEU A 237 8.34 14.26 -2.10
N VAL A 238 8.55 15.46 -2.62
CA VAL A 238 9.43 15.68 -3.79
C VAL A 238 10.88 15.30 -3.45
N ALA A 239 11.42 15.76 -2.33
CA ALA A 239 12.80 15.45 -1.93
C ALA A 239 13.05 13.94 -1.79
N VAL A 240 12.10 13.21 -1.16
CA VAL A 240 12.15 11.74 -1.05
C VAL A 240 12.08 11.09 -2.42
N SER A 241 11.16 11.55 -3.27
CA SER A 241 10.96 10.99 -4.60
C SER A 241 12.18 11.22 -5.49
N GLU A 242 12.76 12.41 -5.47
CA GLU A 242 14.01 12.72 -6.22
C GLU A 242 15.18 11.86 -5.75
N THR A 243 15.20 11.50 -4.46
CA THR A 243 16.22 10.62 -3.88
C THR A 243 16.07 9.17 -4.32
N LEU A 244 14.85 8.64 -4.32
CA LEU A 244 14.58 7.22 -4.58
C LEU A 244 14.46 6.89 -6.07
N LEU A 245 13.99 7.83 -6.89
CA LEU A 245 13.73 7.62 -8.30
C LEU A 245 15.00 7.71 -9.16
N PRO A 246 15.07 6.94 -10.24
CA PRO A 246 16.15 7.09 -11.21
C PRO A 246 16.07 8.45 -11.91
N LEU A 247 17.23 9.00 -12.27
CA LEU A 247 17.31 10.22 -13.08
C LEU A 247 16.77 9.92 -14.49
N ARG A 248 15.91 10.80 -14.99
CA ARG A 248 15.36 10.77 -16.35
C ARG A 248 15.09 12.20 -16.82
N ASP A 249 15.11 12.38 -18.13
CA ASP A 249 14.69 13.66 -18.73
C ASP A 249 13.17 13.86 -18.47
N GLU A 250 12.82 15.07 -18.08
CA GLU A 250 11.45 15.46 -17.77
C GLU A 250 10.76 16.03 -19.01
N ARG A 251 9.46 15.75 -19.15
CA ARG A 251 8.61 16.23 -20.25
C ARG A 251 7.21 16.56 -19.73
N GLU A 252 6.59 17.55 -20.31
CA GLU A 252 5.20 17.87 -20.01
C GLU A 252 4.24 16.75 -20.46
N PHE A 253 3.11 16.62 -19.77
CA PHE A 253 2.03 15.75 -20.21
C PHE A 253 1.24 16.42 -21.34
N ALA A 254 0.78 15.62 -22.31
CA ALA A 254 0.00 16.11 -23.43
C ALA A 254 -1.36 16.69 -22.99
N ALA A 255 -1.98 16.10 -21.98
CA ALA A 255 -3.23 16.53 -21.38
C ALA A 255 -3.42 15.89 -19.99
N ALA A 256 -4.40 16.39 -19.24
CA ALA A 256 -5.00 15.70 -18.12
C ALA A 256 -6.32 15.06 -18.59
N LEU A 257 -6.54 13.80 -18.26
CA LEU A 257 -7.76 13.05 -18.59
C LEU A 257 -8.59 12.83 -17.34
N SER A 258 -9.91 13.02 -17.44
CA SER A 258 -10.85 12.57 -16.41
C SER A 258 -12.05 11.91 -17.08
N SER A 259 -12.65 10.92 -16.43
CA SER A 259 -13.79 10.19 -16.97
C SER A 259 -14.94 10.16 -15.98
N ASP A 260 -16.13 10.60 -16.41
CA ASP A 260 -17.33 10.49 -15.58
C ASP A 260 -17.66 9.03 -15.22
N GLY A 261 -17.40 8.07 -16.11
CA GLY A 261 -17.62 6.65 -15.86
C GLY A 261 -16.71 6.09 -14.76
N ILE A 262 -15.42 6.46 -14.77
CA ILE A 262 -14.48 6.07 -13.71
C ILE A 262 -14.85 6.78 -12.40
N ASN A 263 -15.09 8.07 -12.45
CA ASN A 263 -15.37 8.87 -11.27
C ASN A 263 -16.69 8.46 -10.58
N ALA A 264 -17.69 7.97 -11.35
CA ALA A 264 -18.98 7.50 -10.82
C ALA A 264 -18.87 6.30 -9.85
N VAL A 265 -17.70 5.66 -9.76
CA VAL A 265 -17.42 4.63 -8.75
C VAL A 265 -17.39 5.23 -7.33
N ALA A 266 -17.07 6.53 -7.21
CA ALA A 266 -16.99 7.21 -5.92
C ALA A 266 -18.37 7.71 -5.44
N GLU A 267 -18.52 7.80 -4.12
CA GLU A 267 -19.73 8.33 -3.48
C GLU A 267 -19.96 9.82 -3.88
N ALA A 268 -21.23 10.24 -3.93
CA ALA A 268 -21.61 11.59 -4.39
C ALA A 268 -20.90 12.74 -3.63
N GLY A 269 -20.58 12.55 -2.34
CA GLY A 269 -19.82 13.52 -1.54
C GLY A 269 -18.38 13.67 -2.03
N ALA A 270 -17.72 12.56 -2.28
CA ALA A 270 -16.37 12.50 -2.84
C ALA A 270 -16.29 13.07 -4.26
N LEU A 271 -17.28 12.76 -5.09
CA LEU A 271 -17.39 13.32 -6.46
C LEU A 271 -17.45 14.84 -6.49
N ARG A 272 -18.12 15.48 -5.53
CA ARG A 272 -18.15 16.94 -5.46
C ARG A 272 -16.76 17.52 -5.26
N VAL A 273 -16.01 16.98 -4.32
CA VAL A 273 -14.63 17.41 -4.03
C VAL A 273 -13.74 17.29 -5.28
N VAL A 274 -13.85 16.15 -5.99
CA VAL A 274 -13.10 15.93 -7.23
C VAL A 274 -13.48 16.95 -8.30
N ARG A 275 -14.78 17.21 -8.49
CA ARG A 275 -15.25 18.20 -9.47
C ARG A 275 -14.79 19.61 -9.15
N ASP A 276 -14.78 19.99 -7.89
CA ASP A 276 -14.31 21.30 -7.44
C ASP A 276 -12.80 21.45 -7.77
N ALA A 277 -11.99 20.43 -7.46
CA ALA A 277 -10.58 20.42 -7.82
C ALA A 277 -10.31 20.44 -9.33
N LEU A 278 -11.10 19.68 -10.11
CA LEU A 278 -11.00 19.69 -11.57
C LEU A 278 -11.45 21.03 -12.18
N SER A 279 -12.43 21.70 -11.59
CA SER A 279 -12.84 23.05 -12.03
C SER A 279 -11.75 24.09 -11.77
N ALA A 280 -11.02 23.98 -10.64
CA ALA A 280 -9.83 24.81 -10.38
C ALA A 280 -8.73 24.51 -11.39
N TRP A 281 -8.52 23.23 -11.71
CA TRP A 281 -7.57 22.81 -12.75
C TRP A 281 -7.88 23.45 -14.12
N GLU A 282 -9.14 23.41 -14.58
CA GLU A 282 -9.56 23.97 -15.88
C GLU A 282 -9.27 25.47 -16.04
N THR A 283 -9.23 26.19 -14.93
CA THR A 283 -8.95 27.65 -14.92
C THR A 283 -7.45 27.99 -14.74
N SER A 284 -6.60 26.98 -14.57
CA SER A 284 -5.17 27.12 -14.35
C SER A 284 -4.36 27.06 -15.66
N SER A 285 -3.04 27.25 -15.55
CA SER A 285 -2.07 27.06 -16.65
C SER A 285 -1.59 25.62 -16.82
N LEU A 286 -2.15 24.69 -16.09
CA LEU A 286 -1.78 23.26 -16.11
C LEU A 286 -2.16 22.59 -17.45
N PRO A 287 -1.66 21.36 -17.73
CA PRO A 287 -2.06 20.62 -18.92
C PRO A 287 -3.57 20.58 -19.07
N ARG A 288 -4.05 20.83 -20.30
CA ARG A 288 -5.49 20.94 -20.58
C ARG A 288 -6.25 19.72 -20.07
N LEU A 289 -7.26 19.95 -19.23
CA LEU A 289 -8.17 18.90 -18.80
C LEU A 289 -9.10 18.50 -19.97
N THR A 290 -9.21 17.21 -20.21
CA THR A 290 -10.05 16.61 -21.23
C THR A 290 -10.97 15.58 -20.55
N TRP A 291 -12.26 15.81 -20.64
CA TRP A 291 -13.28 14.85 -20.22
C TRP A 291 -13.47 13.79 -21.29
N THR A 292 -13.53 12.54 -20.86
CA THR A 292 -13.73 11.41 -21.78
C THR A 292 -14.96 10.62 -21.37
N ASP A 293 -15.72 10.21 -22.35
CA ASP A 293 -16.87 9.29 -22.17
C ASP A 293 -16.43 7.83 -22.24
N THR A 294 -15.13 7.59 -22.15
CA THR A 294 -14.60 6.23 -22.29
C THR A 294 -15.10 5.37 -21.12
N ASP A 295 -16.04 4.53 -21.43
CA ASP A 295 -16.50 3.48 -20.55
C ASP A 295 -15.41 2.40 -20.49
N ILE A 296 -14.65 2.41 -19.41
CA ILE A 296 -13.76 1.29 -19.08
C ILE A 296 -14.61 0.24 -18.33
N GLY A 297 -15.77 -0.14 -18.88
CA GLY A 297 -16.83 -0.93 -18.25
C GLY A 297 -16.45 -2.27 -17.65
N GLN A 298 -15.15 -2.61 -17.63
CA GLN A 298 -14.62 -3.83 -17.06
C GLN A 298 -13.93 -3.60 -15.69
N LEU A 299 -14.05 -2.42 -15.09
CA LEU A 299 -13.42 -2.12 -13.80
C LEU A 299 -13.73 -3.14 -12.70
N PRO A 300 -14.97 -3.65 -12.55
CA PRO A 300 -15.27 -4.69 -11.58
C PRO A 300 -14.47 -5.97 -11.82
N ASP A 301 -14.42 -6.44 -13.08
CA ASP A 301 -13.72 -7.67 -13.47
C ASP A 301 -12.20 -7.53 -13.32
N TRP A 302 -11.68 -6.35 -13.64
CA TRP A 302 -10.26 -6.05 -13.48
C TRP A 302 -9.84 -5.97 -12.01
N SER A 303 -10.65 -5.32 -11.18
CA SER A 303 -10.42 -5.25 -9.73
C SER A 303 -10.47 -6.63 -9.09
N GLU A 304 -11.44 -7.48 -9.48
CA GLU A 304 -11.51 -8.87 -9.04
C GLU A 304 -10.29 -9.67 -9.51
N ALA A 305 -9.84 -9.48 -10.74
CA ALA A 305 -8.66 -10.17 -11.26
C ALA A 305 -7.38 -9.77 -10.51
N VAL A 306 -7.24 -8.50 -10.14
CA VAL A 306 -6.14 -8.03 -9.28
C VAL A 306 -6.20 -8.73 -7.92
N ALA A 307 -7.37 -8.79 -7.30
CA ALA A 307 -7.54 -9.45 -5.99
C ALA A 307 -7.23 -10.96 -6.06
N ASP A 308 -7.67 -11.65 -7.13
CA ASP A 308 -7.37 -13.07 -7.34
C ASP A 308 -5.88 -13.33 -7.54
N VAL A 309 -5.20 -12.51 -8.34
CA VAL A 309 -3.74 -12.65 -8.56
C VAL A 309 -2.98 -12.37 -7.27
N GLN A 310 -3.31 -11.29 -6.56
CA GLN A 310 -2.73 -10.98 -5.26
C GLN A 310 -2.96 -12.13 -4.26
N GLY A 311 -4.18 -12.63 -4.18
CA GLY A 311 -4.53 -13.72 -3.27
C GLY A 311 -3.75 -15.00 -3.57
N TYR A 312 -3.68 -15.40 -4.83
CA TYR A 312 -2.92 -16.59 -5.24
C TYR A 312 -1.44 -16.46 -4.84
N GLU A 313 -0.81 -15.31 -5.12
CA GLU A 313 0.60 -15.08 -4.78
C GLU A 313 0.83 -15.02 -3.26
N ALA A 314 -0.03 -14.33 -2.53
CA ALA A 314 0.00 -14.25 -1.07
C ALA A 314 -0.10 -15.63 -0.42
N TRP A 315 -1.01 -16.49 -0.91
CA TRP A 315 -1.14 -17.85 -0.41
C TRP A 315 0.06 -18.72 -0.74
N ARG A 316 0.62 -18.59 -1.93
CA ARG A 316 1.84 -19.33 -2.34
C ARG A 316 3.06 -18.96 -1.51
N LEU A 317 3.16 -17.72 -1.07
CA LEU A 317 4.28 -17.20 -0.27
C LEU A 317 4.12 -17.51 1.22
N HIS A 318 2.92 -17.37 1.77
CA HIS A 318 2.69 -17.35 3.21
C HIS A 318 1.74 -18.43 3.71
N GLY A 319 1.05 -19.14 2.82
CA GLY A 319 -0.04 -20.06 3.15
C GLY A 319 0.35 -21.17 4.11
N GLU A 320 1.58 -21.71 4.05
CA GLU A 320 2.05 -22.74 4.98
C GLU A 320 2.09 -22.24 6.42
N TRP A 321 2.67 -21.05 6.64
CA TRP A 321 2.72 -20.43 7.97
C TRP A 321 1.33 -19.96 8.41
N VAL A 322 0.59 -19.30 7.50
CA VAL A 322 -0.74 -18.76 7.77
C VAL A 322 -1.73 -19.86 8.16
N ALA A 323 -1.69 -21.02 7.52
CA ALA A 323 -2.58 -22.15 7.85
C ALA A 323 -2.47 -22.57 9.33
N GLN A 324 -1.28 -22.43 9.91
CA GLN A 324 -1.03 -22.75 11.32
C GLN A 324 -1.36 -21.57 12.27
N ALA A 325 -1.37 -20.36 11.75
CA ALA A 325 -1.52 -19.12 12.52
C ALA A 325 -2.85 -18.38 12.24
N LEU A 326 -3.71 -18.92 11.41
CA LEU A 326 -4.91 -18.26 10.89
C LEU A 326 -5.80 -17.61 11.97
N PRO A 327 -6.04 -18.24 13.14
CA PRO A 327 -6.83 -17.61 14.21
C PRO A 327 -6.18 -16.39 14.84
N SER A 328 -4.86 -16.21 14.71
CA SER A 328 -4.14 -15.06 15.27
C SER A 328 -4.14 -13.83 14.36
N LEU A 329 -4.60 -13.96 13.12
CA LEU A 329 -4.67 -12.84 12.17
C LEU A 329 -5.91 -11.98 12.41
N SER A 330 -5.79 -10.70 12.09
CA SER A 330 -6.90 -9.75 12.08
C SER A 330 -7.97 -10.14 11.07
N ASN A 331 -9.21 -9.72 11.30
CA ASN A 331 -10.38 -10.21 10.56
C ASN A 331 -10.27 -10.05 9.04
N GLU A 332 -9.79 -8.91 8.56
CA GLU A 332 -9.67 -8.64 7.13
C GLU A 332 -8.57 -9.50 6.48
N PRO A 333 -7.30 -9.49 6.93
CA PRO A 333 -6.26 -10.37 6.40
C PRO A 333 -6.61 -11.86 6.51
N ARG A 334 -7.20 -12.28 7.62
CA ARG A 334 -7.65 -13.67 7.81
C ARG A 334 -8.65 -14.10 6.73
N ARG A 335 -9.67 -13.27 6.48
CA ARG A 335 -10.64 -13.53 5.43
C ARG A 335 -9.98 -13.60 4.06
N ASN A 336 -9.11 -12.63 3.76
CA ASN A 336 -8.42 -12.57 2.48
C ASN A 336 -7.57 -13.83 2.23
N PHE A 337 -6.86 -14.34 3.25
CA PHE A 337 -6.14 -15.61 3.15
C PHE A 337 -7.06 -16.83 3.03
N VAL A 338 -8.21 -16.84 3.70
CA VAL A 338 -9.22 -17.92 3.55
C VAL A 338 -9.79 -17.96 2.13
N GLU A 339 -9.98 -16.82 1.49
CA GLU A 339 -10.40 -16.74 0.09
C GLU A 339 -9.24 -17.14 -0.85
N ALA A 340 -8.04 -16.64 -0.58
CA ALA A 340 -6.84 -16.89 -1.36
C ALA A 340 -6.49 -18.39 -1.52
N GLN A 341 -6.62 -19.19 -0.46
CA GLN A 341 -6.34 -20.64 -0.51
C GLN A 341 -7.20 -21.42 -1.52
N ARG A 342 -8.31 -20.82 -1.99
CA ARG A 342 -9.26 -21.44 -2.94
C ARG A 342 -8.96 -21.07 -4.39
N ILE A 343 -7.95 -20.25 -4.64
CA ILE A 343 -7.59 -19.80 -5.99
C ILE A 343 -6.66 -20.83 -6.62
N TRP A 344 -7.12 -21.45 -7.71
CA TRP A 344 -6.38 -22.48 -8.45
C TRP A 344 -5.44 -21.88 -9.50
N ASP A 345 -4.40 -22.60 -9.87
CA ASP A 345 -3.45 -22.24 -10.93
C ASP A 345 -4.15 -21.83 -12.25
N SER A 346 -5.24 -22.52 -12.60
CA SER A 346 -6.03 -22.21 -13.80
C SER A 346 -6.75 -20.86 -13.70
N THR A 347 -7.22 -20.49 -12.51
CA THR A 347 -7.83 -19.18 -12.25
C THR A 347 -6.75 -18.10 -12.34
N TYR A 348 -5.62 -18.29 -11.67
CA TYR A 348 -4.48 -17.38 -11.75
C TYR A 348 -4.05 -17.11 -13.20
N THR A 349 -3.83 -18.17 -14.00
CA THR A 349 -3.43 -18.03 -15.40
C THR A 349 -4.44 -17.24 -16.23
N ARG A 350 -5.74 -17.53 -16.07
CA ARG A 350 -6.81 -16.83 -16.78
C ARG A 350 -6.86 -15.35 -16.37
N LYS A 351 -6.74 -15.06 -15.07
CA LYS A 351 -6.76 -13.67 -14.56
C LYS A 351 -5.53 -12.91 -15.02
N MET A 352 -4.34 -13.52 -15.05
CA MET A 352 -3.14 -12.89 -15.61
C MET A 352 -3.29 -12.53 -17.10
N THR A 353 -3.97 -13.39 -17.88
CA THR A 353 -4.28 -13.07 -19.29
C THR A 353 -5.21 -11.85 -19.38
N LEU A 354 -6.27 -11.82 -18.57
CA LEU A 354 -7.19 -10.67 -18.50
C LEU A 354 -6.45 -9.38 -18.12
N LEU A 355 -5.57 -9.44 -17.12
CA LEU A 355 -4.79 -8.27 -16.68
C LEU A 355 -3.80 -7.78 -17.74
N ALA A 356 -3.23 -8.69 -18.54
CA ALA A 356 -2.37 -8.29 -19.66
C ALA A 356 -3.15 -7.54 -20.76
N GLU A 357 -4.38 -7.93 -21.04
CA GLU A 357 -5.28 -7.23 -21.97
C GLU A 357 -5.75 -5.89 -21.38
N ALA A 358 -6.14 -5.88 -20.11
CA ALA A 358 -6.50 -4.67 -19.38
C ALA A 358 -5.36 -3.64 -19.38
N SER A 359 -4.11 -4.08 -19.15
CA SER A 359 -2.94 -3.21 -19.19
C SER A 359 -2.76 -2.52 -20.54
N LYS A 360 -2.98 -3.22 -21.65
CA LYS A 360 -2.95 -2.61 -23.00
C LYS A 360 -4.04 -1.54 -23.17
N THR A 361 -5.24 -1.85 -22.70
CA THR A 361 -6.37 -0.91 -22.76
C THR A 361 -6.07 0.35 -21.95
N ILE A 362 -5.62 0.20 -20.71
CA ILE A 362 -5.30 1.31 -19.80
C ILE A 362 -4.14 2.16 -20.37
N THR A 363 -3.06 1.53 -20.82
CA THR A 363 -1.90 2.27 -21.34
C THR A 363 -2.22 2.98 -22.65
N THR A 364 -3.06 2.39 -23.50
CA THR A 364 -3.55 3.05 -24.72
C THR A 364 -4.45 4.24 -24.40
N TYR A 365 -5.34 4.09 -23.40
CA TYR A 365 -6.24 5.15 -22.96
C TYR A 365 -5.49 6.35 -22.37
N ILE A 366 -4.52 6.12 -21.51
CA ILE A 366 -3.71 7.17 -20.88
C ILE A 366 -2.79 7.83 -21.92
N GLY A 367 -2.18 7.04 -22.80
CA GLY A 367 -1.24 7.56 -23.81
C GLY A 367 -0.09 8.34 -23.15
N ASP A 368 0.11 9.58 -23.57
CA ASP A 368 1.12 10.52 -22.99
C ASP A 368 0.46 11.58 -22.07
N SER A 369 -0.69 11.26 -21.50
CA SER A 369 -1.46 12.12 -20.62
C SER A 369 -1.42 11.65 -19.17
N VAL A 370 -1.86 12.47 -18.23
CA VAL A 370 -2.09 12.07 -16.83
C VAL A 370 -3.59 11.80 -16.62
N LEU A 371 -3.93 10.67 -16.01
CA LEU A 371 -5.31 10.36 -15.61
C LEU A 371 -5.56 10.90 -14.20
N VAL A 372 -6.65 11.65 -14.04
CA VAL A 372 -7.08 12.29 -12.78
C VAL A 372 -8.38 11.66 -12.33
N LEU A 373 -8.38 11.08 -11.12
CA LEU A 373 -9.51 10.34 -10.57
C LEU A 373 -9.52 10.40 -9.03
N PRO A 374 -10.63 10.01 -8.35
CA PRO A 374 -10.63 9.83 -6.90
C PRO A 374 -9.59 8.80 -6.45
N ALA A 375 -8.83 9.08 -5.37
CA ALA A 375 -7.89 8.10 -4.80
C ALA A 375 -8.62 6.93 -4.11
N THR A 376 -9.80 7.20 -3.57
CA THR A 376 -10.67 6.22 -2.87
C THR A 376 -12.13 6.47 -3.27
N SER A 377 -12.99 5.48 -3.09
CA SER A 377 -14.42 5.61 -3.43
C SER A 377 -15.22 6.48 -2.44
N SER A 378 -14.67 6.68 -1.24
CA SER A 378 -15.28 7.51 -0.18
C SER A 378 -14.21 8.08 0.75
N PRO A 379 -14.52 9.10 1.56
CA PRO A 379 -13.72 9.41 2.74
C PRO A 379 -13.60 8.21 3.67
N ALA A 380 -12.62 8.26 4.59
CA ALA A 380 -12.37 7.17 5.52
C ALA A 380 -13.65 6.67 6.22
N PRO A 381 -13.91 5.35 6.25
CA PRO A 381 -15.04 4.79 7.00
C PRO A 381 -14.93 5.05 8.51
N LYS A 382 -16.07 5.11 9.21
CA LYS A 382 -16.07 5.30 10.67
C LYS A 382 -15.53 4.08 11.41
N ARG A 383 -14.79 4.30 12.50
CA ARG A 383 -14.23 3.24 13.37
C ARG A 383 -15.32 2.45 14.12
N THR A 384 -16.50 3.05 14.34
CA THR A 384 -17.63 2.41 15.03
C THR A 384 -18.37 1.37 14.19
N GLY A 385 -18.01 1.23 12.91
CA GLY A 385 -18.51 0.18 12.03
C GLY A 385 -17.70 -1.10 12.19
N ASP A 386 -18.29 -2.23 11.76
CA ASP A 386 -17.56 -3.48 11.59
C ASP A 386 -16.60 -3.36 10.38
N PRO A 387 -15.27 -3.32 10.60
CA PRO A 387 -14.30 -3.23 9.49
C PRO A 387 -14.25 -4.51 8.65
N SER A 388 -14.91 -5.59 9.10
CA SER A 388 -15.07 -6.82 8.32
C SER A 388 -16.47 -6.94 7.68
N GLY A 389 -17.38 -6.00 7.97
CA GLY A 389 -18.76 -6.00 7.51
C GLY A 389 -18.94 -5.68 6.01
N ASP A 390 -20.14 -5.96 5.49
CA ASP A 390 -20.47 -5.77 4.07
C ASP A 390 -20.26 -4.33 3.57
N ARG A 391 -20.58 -3.35 4.40
CA ARG A 391 -20.43 -1.94 4.03
C ARG A 391 -18.95 -1.60 3.77
N PHE A 392 -18.05 -2.01 4.66
CA PHE A 392 -16.62 -1.80 4.48
C PHE A 392 -16.12 -2.55 3.23
N ARG A 393 -16.50 -3.82 3.08
CA ARG A 393 -16.11 -4.61 1.89
C ARG A 393 -16.55 -3.96 0.57
N ASN A 394 -17.78 -3.44 0.52
CA ASN A 394 -18.29 -2.75 -0.67
C ASN A 394 -17.52 -1.47 -0.95
N THR A 395 -17.17 -0.70 0.08
CA THR A 395 -16.31 0.49 -0.06
C THR A 395 -14.93 0.10 -0.58
N MET A 396 -14.31 -0.96 -0.03
CA MET A 396 -12.98 -1.41 -0.50
C MET A 396 -13.03 -1.99 -1.91
N ARG A 397 -14.10 -2.70 -2.28
CA ARG A 397 -14.30 -3.18 -3.66
C ARG A 397 -14.42 -1.99 -4.64
N ALA A 398 -15.20 -0.98 -4.30
CA ALA A 398 -15.31 0.23 -5.11
C ALA A 398 -13.97 0.98 -5.18
N THR A 399 -13.25 1.12 -4.08
CA THR A 399 -11.90 1.71 -4.08
C THR A 399 -10.93 0.89 -4.94
N GLY A 400 -11.00 -0.44 -4.89
CA GLY A 400 -10.21 -1.34 -5.74
C GLY A 400 -10.43 -1.12 -7.24
N MET A 401 -11.64 -0.74 -7.67
CA MET A 401 -11.91 -0.37 -9.07
C MET A 401 -11.15 0.90 -9.50
N LEU A 402 -10.89 1.83 -8.59
CA LEU A 402 -10.10 3.04 -8.87
C LEU A 402 -8.61 2.73 -8.84
N THR A 403 -8.15 2.01 -7.81
CA THR A 403 -6.73 1.74 -7.62
C THR A 403 -6.17 0.72 -8.61
N CYS A 404 -7.00 -0.19 -9.15
CA CYS A 404 -6.56 -1.23 -10.08
C CYS A 404 -5.96 -0.66 -11.37
N LEU A 405 -6.37 0.53 -11.81
CA LEU A 405 -5.87 1.16 -13.05
C LEU A 405 -4.35 1.35 -13.04
N ALA A 406 -3.82 1.93 -11.96
CA ALA A 406 -2.37 2.06 -11.80
C ALA A 406 -1.71 0.71 -11.49
N THR A 407 -2.33 -0.11 -10.64
CA THR A 407 -1.82 -1.41 -10.18
C THR A 407 -1.57 -2.38 -11.35
N ILE A 408 -2.54 -2.54 -12.25
CA ILE A 408 -2.47 -3.48 -13.38
C ILE A 408 -1.26 -3.19 -14.26
N SER A 409 -1.10 -1.94 -14.64
CA SER A 409 -0.06 -1.52 -15.58
C SER A 409 1.24 -1.09 -14.91
N GLY A 410 1.29 -1.10 -13.57
CA GLY A 410 2.47 -0.67 -12.79
C GLY A 410 2.81 0.79 -13.02
N LEU A 411 1.79 1.65 -13.16
CA LEU A 411 1.97 3.06 -13.48
C LEU A 411 2.32 3.88 -12.24
N PRO A 412 3.13 4.95 -12.40
CA PRO A 412 3.39 5.89 -11.33
C PRO A 412 2.10 6.61 -10.97
N ASN A 413 1.90 6.82 -9.68
CA ASN A 413 0.72 7.53 -9.23
C ASN A 413 1.02 8.35 -7.97
N ALA A 414 0.29 9.45 -7.84
CA ALA A 414 0.37 10.35 -6.70
C ALA A 414 -1.01 10.58 -6.10
N THR A 415 -1.10 10.57 -4.78
CA THR A 415 -2.29 10.99 -4.04
C THR A 415 -2.05 12.40 -3.52
N VAL A 416 -2.99 13.27 -3.80
CA VAL A 416 -2.99 14.67 -3.38
C VAL A 416 -4.11 14.86 -2.35
N PRO A 417 -3.83 15.42 -1.17
CA PRO A 417 -4.84 15.63 -0.16
C PRO A 417 -5.81 16.74 -0.56
N LEU A 418 -7.09 16.45 -0.41
CA LEU A 418 -8.22 17.38 -0.50
C LEU A 418 -9.08 17.23 0.77
N ARG A 419 -10.12 18.07 0.90
CA ARG A 419 -11.07 17.98 2.00
C ARG A 419 -12.51 18.05 1.49
N THR A 420 -13.36 17.26 2.10
CA THR A 420 -14.82 17.37 1.89
C THR A 420 -15.34 18.67 2.50
N GLY A 421 -16.55 19.08 2.12
CA GLY A 421 -17.15 20.32 2.64
C GLY A 421 -17.36 20.35 4.16
N ASP A 422 -17.33 19.17 4.82
CA ASP A 422 -17.33 19.02 6.28
C ASP A 422 -15.92 18.83 6.86
N GLY A 423 -14.88 19.07 6.07
CA GLY A 423 -13.47 19.09 6.50
C GLY A 423 -12.81 17.71 6.61
N VAL A 424 -13.49 16.63 6.26
CA VAL A 424 -12.91 15.28 6.31
C VAL A 424 -11.91 15.11 5.17
N PRO A 425 -10.70 14.53 5.42
CA PRO A 425 -9.74 14.26 4.38
C PRO A 425 -10.27 13.35 3.27
N PHE A 426 -9.84 13.66 2.07
CA PHE A 426 -10.11 12.88 0.86
C PHE A 426 -8.97 13.07 -0.14
N GLY A 427 -8.69 12.10 -0.99
CA GLY A 427 -7.57 12.17 -1.94
C GLY A 427 -8.01 12.25 -3.39
N LEU A 428 -7.31 13.10 -4.16
CA LEU A 428 -7.27 13.03 -5.61
C LEU A 428 -6.07 12.17 -6.02
N CYS A 429 -6.24 11.30 -7.01
CA CYS A 429 -5.17 10.46 -7.54
C CYS A 429 -4.81 10.91 -8.97
N LEU A 430 -3.52 11.09 -9.21
CA LEU A 430 -2.93 11.35 -10.51
C LEU A 430 -2.19 10.10 -10.95
N VAL A 431 -2.48 9.57 -12.13
CA VAL A 431 -1.81 8.36 -12.68
C VAL A 431 -1.12 8.74 -13.98
N GLY A 432 0.21 8.69 -13.97
CA GLY A 432 1.04 8.97 -15.14
C GLY A 432 1.33 7.72 -15.99
N PRO A 433 1.82 7.88 -17.22
CA PRO A 433 2.33 6.78 -18.02
C PRO A 433 3.56 6.13 -17.37
N PHE A 434 3.80 4.86 -17.68
CA PHE A 434 4.94 4.12 -17.14
C PHE A 434 6.28 4.83 -17.43
N GLY A 435 7.10 4.99 -16.40
CA GLY A 435 8.40 5.64 -16.48
C GLY A 435 8.36 7.18 -16.49
N ARG A 436 7.17 7.80 -16.33
CA ARG A 436 6.98 9.24 -16.26
C ARG A 436 6.90 9.77 -14.80
N ASP A 437 7.61 9.11 -13.89
CA ASP A 437 7.60 9.37 -12.45
C ASP A 437 7.99 10.82 -12.13
N ARG A 438 9.08 11.32 -12.72
CA ARG A 438 9.57 12.68 -12.50
C ARG A 438 8.67 13.75 -13.09
N ASP A 439 8.07 13.47 -14.24
CA ASP A 439 7.08 14.36 -14.85
C ASP A 439 5.85 14.52 -13.94
N LEU A 440 5.45 13.43 -13.25
CA LEU A 440 4.36 13.48 -12.28
C LEU A 440 4.73 14.33 -11.06
N LEU A 441 6.00 14.31 -10.61
CA LEU A 441 6.47 15.19 -9.53
C LEU A 441 6.49 16.67 -9.97
N THR A 442 6.89 16.96 -11.19
CA THR A 442 6.84 18.31 -11.75
C THR A 442 5.40 18.81 -11.80
N LEU A 443 4.48 17.99 -12.30
CA LEU A 443 3.05 18.33 -12.29
C LEU A 443 2.49 18.58 -10.87
N LEU A 444 2.95 17.85 -9.86
CA LEU A 444 2.55 18.11 -8.46
C LEU A 444 3.03 19.46 -7.95
N LYS A 445 4.25 19.88 -8.32
CA LYS A 445 4.77 21.21 -8.00
C LYS A 445 3.91 22.30 -8.68
N ASP A 446 3.62 22.11 -9.97
CA ASP A 446 2.81 23.04 -10.75
C ASP A 446 1.36 23.16 -10.20
N LEU A 447 0.78 22.07 -9.69
CA LEU A 447 -0.51 22.05 -9.01
C LEU A 447 -0.51 22.88 -7.72
N GLY A 448 0.58 22.79 -6.93
CA GLY A 448 0.79 23.60 -5.73
C GLY A 448 0.89 25.08 -6.08
N ASP A 449 1.73 25.41 -7.06
CA ASP A 449 1.94 26.79 -7.52
C ASP A 449 0.67 27.42 -8.14
N ALA A 450 -0.18 26.60 -8.74
CA ALA A 450 -1.45 27.03 -9.31
C ALA A 450 -2.59 27.19 -8.28
N GLY A 451 -2.35 26.85 -6.99
CA GLY A 451 -3.36 26.91 -5.92
C GLY A 451 -4.53 25.93 -6.13
N VAL A 452 -4.30 24.82 -6.81
CA VAL A 452 -5.31 23.76 -6.99
C VAL A 452 -5.32 22.82 -5.77
N LEU A 453 -4.31 22.88 -4.93
CA LEU A 453 -4.08 22.02 -3.76
C LEU A 453 -4.41 22.71 -2.42
N ASP A 454 -5.07 23.86 -2.42
CA ASP A 454 -5.45 24.65 -1.23
C ASP A 454 -6.79 24.22 -0.65
#